data_3a9fc044509c0a5769764a8b146090e6
#
_entry.id   3a9fc044509c0a5769764a8b146090e6
#
_cell.length_a   1.000
_cell.length_b   1.000
_cell.length_c   1.000
_cell.angle_alpha   90.00
_cell.angle_beta   90.00
_cell.angle_gamma   90.00
#
_symmetry.space_group_name_H-M   'P 1'
#
loop_
_entity.id
_entity.type
_entity.pdbx_description
1 polymer ?
#
loop_
_entity_poly.entity_id
_entity_poly.type
_entity_poly.pdbx_seq_one_letter_code
_entity_poly.pdbx_strand_id
1 'polypeptide(L)'
;MRDLDFLERLRRNRMIASVKEHKTLEKAAKANVGAVVLSIGNIGNIKSFVDLYKKNRIPVFLHVERLGGLSQDSEGMAFLATCVKPDGIVTTRNQLIKLAKKEGLLTIQRVFLFDSDSVKSGLKSVQETQPNAIEIMPALLPEYIRVYRQETNIPIIAGGLIQTREQIKEALQSGAVAVSMGTHELWRESIGEVLPDGAPGGEES
;
A
#
# COMPACT_ATOMS: atom_id res chain seq x y z
N MET A 1 -7.36 -10.78 -7.51
CA MET A 1 -7.86 -9.42 -7.88
C MET A 1 -7.07 -8.92 -9.09
N ARG A 2 -7.68 -8.27 -10.05
CA ARG A 2 -6.97 -7.68 -11.18
C ARG A 2 -6.40 -6.30 -10.80
N ASP A 3 -5.35 -5.86 -11.49
CA ASP A 3 -4.67 -4.58 -11.20
C ASP A 3 -5.62 -3.37 -11.31
N LEU A 4 -6.43 -3.33 -12.37
CA LEU A 4 -7.44 -2.28 -12.56
C LEU A 4 -8.45 -2.21 -11.41
N ASP A 5 -8.94 -3.36 -10.93
CA ASP A 5 -9.90 -3.41 -9.82
C ASP A 5 -9.28 -2.87 -8.51
N PHE A 6 -7.97 -3.14 -8.30
CA PHE A 6 -7.22 -2.62 -7.16
C PHE A 6 -7.08 -1.09 -7.23
N LEU A 7 -6.66 -0.57 -8.39
CA LEU A 7 -6.43 0.85 -8.57
C LEU A 7 -7.74 1.67 -8.47
N GLU A 8 -8.83 1.20 -9.06
CA GLU A 8 -10.15 1.84 -8.92
C GLU A 8 -10.59 1.89 -7.46
N ARG A 9 -10.37 0.79 -6.72
CA ARG A 9 -10.70 0.73 -5.31
C ARG A 9 -9.86 1.68 -4.47
N LEU A 10 -8.56 1.82 -4.75
CA LEU A 10 -7.70 2.80 -4.10
C LEU A 10 -8.18 4.23 -4.35
N ARG A 11 -8.54 4.56 -5.59
CA ARG A 11 -9.04 5.90 -5.96
C ARG A 11 -10.36 6.23 -5.27
N ARG A 12 -11.26 5.25 -5.15
CA ARG A 12 -12.56 5.44 -4.50
C ARG A 12 -12.44 5.61 -2.98
N ASN A 13 -11.72 4.73 -2.32
CA ASN A 13 -11.63 4.73 -0.85
C ASN A 13 -10.47 5.60 -0.33
N ARG A 14 -9.42 5.80 -1.12
CA ARG A 14 -8.25 6.64 -0.84
C ARG A 14 -7.50 6.32 0.45
N MET A 15 -7.82 5.22 1.11
CA MET A 15 -7.26 4.83 2.42
C MET A 15 -6.88 3.37 2.46
N ILE A 16 -5.73 3.07 3.04
CA ILE A 16 -5.23 1.73 3.35
C ILE A 16 -5.00 1.64 4.85
N ALA A 17 -5.58 0.63 5.50
CA ALA A 17 -5.33 0.35 6.90
C ALA A 17 -4.03 -0.45 7.07
N SER A 18 -3.04 0.12 7.74
CA SER A 18 -1.81 -0.57 8.11
C SER A 18 -1.96 -1.22 9.49
N VAL A 19 -2.18 -2.53 9.51
CA VAL A 19 -2.44 -3.31 10.72
C VAL A 19 -1.11 -3.84 11.28
N LYS A 20 -0.74 -3.36 12.47
CA LYS A 20 0.50 -3.69 13.17
C LYS A 20 0.27 -4.42 14.49
N GLU A 21 -0.99 -4.50 14.95
CA GLU A 21 -1.36 -5.09 16.24
C GLU A 21 -2.62 -5.93 16.10
N HIS A 22 -2.69 -7.05 16.81
CA HIS A 22 -3.83 -7.96 16.80
C HIS A 22 -5.17 -7.28 17.17
N LYS A 23 -5.14 -6.34 18.14
CA LYS A 23 -6.35 -5.60 18.58
C LYS A 23 -6.99 -4.72 17.50
N THR A 24 -6.26 -4.46 16.39
CA THR A 24 -6.75 -3.62 15.28
C THR A 24 -7.28 -4.44 14.08
N LEU A 25 -7.12 -5.78 14.07
CA LEU A 25 -7.58 -6.65 12.98
C LEU A 25 -9.07 -6.45 12.66
N GLU A 26 -9.93 -6.59 13.68
CA GLU A 26 -11.38 -6.44 13.48
C GLU A 26 -11.80 -4.99 13.20
N LYS A 27 -11.07 -4.02 13.76
CA LYS A 27 -11.34 -2.60 13.48
C LYS A 27 -11.13 -2.29 12.00
N ALA A 28 -10.02 -2.78 11.41
CA ALA A 28 -9.73 -2.63 9.99
C ALA A 28 -10.74 -3.38 9.11
N ALA A 29 -11.22 -4.55 9.55
CA ALA A 29 -12.23 -5.32 8.82
C ALA A 29 -13.62 -4.63 8.75
N LYS A 30 -13.89 -3.70 9.67
CA LYS A 30 -15.13 -2.91 9.73
C LYS A 30 -14.96 -1.49 9.18
N ALA A 31 -13.75 -1.12 8.76
CA ALA A 31 -13.45 0.21 8.25
C ALA A 31 -13.73 0.31 6.74
N ASN A 32 -14.07 1.53 6.29
CA ASN A 32 -14.26 1.81 4.86
C ASN A 32 -12.92 2.10 4.17
N VAL A 33 -12.11 1.06 4.01
CA VAL A 33 -10.76 1.17 3.41
C VAL A 33 -10.67 0.49 2.05
N GLY A 34 -9.79 0.98 1.21
CA GLY A 34 -9.53 0.41 -0.12
C GLY A 34 -8.77 -0.91 -0.06
N ALA A 35 -7.90 -1.07 0.94
CA ALA A 35 -7.13 -2.27 1.19
C ALA A 35 -6.63 -2.31 2.64
N VAL A 36 -6.08 -3.46 3.04
CA VAL A 36 -5.38 -3.65 4.31
C VAL A 36 -3.95 -4.11 4.04
N VAL A 37 -2.99 -3.56 4.76
CA VAL A 37 -1.61 -4.05 4.81
C VAL A 37 -1.39 -4.70 6.18
N LEU A 38 -1.12 -6.01 6.20
CA LEU A 38 -0.79 -6.75 7.40
C LEU A 38 0.73 -6.72 7.65
N SER A 39 1.13 -6.10 8.74
CA SER A 39 2.53 -6.05 9.21
C SER A 39 2.71 -6.86 10.51
N ILE A 40 1.88 -7.89 10.69
CA ILE A 40 1.87 -8.84 11.82
C ILE A 40 1.60 -10.25 11.34
N GLY A 41 1.88 -11.22 12.19
CA GLY A 41 1.59 -12.63 11.97
C GLY A 41 2.82 -13.45 11.63
N ASN A 42 2.56 -14.72 11.44
CA ASN A 42 3.54 -15.73 11.04
C ASN A 42 2.86 -16.78 10.14
N ILE A 43 3.64 -17.69 9.59
CA ILE A 43 3.13 -18.74 8.68
C ILE A 43 2.01 -19.59 9.28
N GLY A 44 1.92 -19.71 10.62
CA GLY A 44 0.91 -20.50 11.32
C GLY A 44 -0.45 -19.80 11.45
N ASN A 45 -0.51 -18.46 11.39
CA ASN A 45 -1.76 -17.70 11.61
C ASN A 45 -2.14 -16.74 10.49
N ILE A 46 -1.23 -16.42 9.57
CA ILE A 46 -1.47 -15.40 8.54
C ILE A 46 -2.64 -15.75 7.63
N LYS A 47 -2.86 -17.03 7.34
CA LYS A 47 -3.98 -17.49 6.53
C LYS A 47 -5.32 -17.07 7.13
N SER A 48 -5.50 -17.22 8.44
CA SER A 48 -6.74 -16.84 9.13
C SER A 48 -6.98 -15.33 9.08
N PHE A 49 -5.92 -14.51 9.14
CA PHE A 49 -6.03 -13.06 9.02
C PHE A 49 -6.43 -12.66 7.59
N VAL A 50 -5.83 -13.28 6.59
CA VAL A 50 -6.21 -13.06 5.18
C VAL A 50 -7.67 -13.42 4.96
N ASP A 51 -8.13 -14.59 5.45
CA ASP A 51 -9.51 -15.05 5.31
C ASP A 51 -10.52 -14.10 5.98
N LEU A 52 -10.17 -13.49 7.12
CA LEU A 52 -10.99 -12.47 7.77
C LEU A 52 -11.34 -11.32 6.82
N TYR A 53 -10.34 -10.76 6.13
CA TYR A 53 -10.56 -9.63 5.22
C TYR A 53 -11.22 -10.05 3.91
N LYS A 54 -10.88 -11.23 3.39
CA LYS A 54 -11.54 -11.77 2.20
C LYS A 54 -13.04 -12.00 2.38
N LYS A 55 -13.47 -12.47 3.55
CA LYS A 55 -14.90 -12.57 3.90
C LYS A 55 -15.60 -11.20 3.85
N ASN A 56 -14.89 -10.14 4.18
CA ASN A 56 -15.38 -8.76 4.11
C ASN A 56 -15.13 -8.09 2.75
N ARG A 57 -14.62 -8.83 1.75
CA ARG A 57 -14.27 -8.33 0.41
C ARG A 57 -13.27 -7.17 0.44
N ILE A 58 -12.36 -7.15 1.41
CA ILE A 58 -11.30 -6.16 1.54
C ILE A 58 -10.01 -6.76 0.99
N PRO A 59 -9.34 -6.13 0.02
CA PRO A 59 -8.03 -6.56 -0.49
C PRO A 59 -6.98 -6.59 0.60
N VAL A 60 -6.16 -7.64 0.62
CA VAL A 60 -5.15 -7.87 1.66
C VAL A 60 -3.77 -7.96 1.04
N PHE A 61 -2.88 -7.12 1.54
CA PHE A 61 -1.45 -7.14 1.23
C PHE A 61 -0.64 -7.53 2.45
N LEU A 62 0.40 -8.34 2.25
CA LEU A 62 1.28 -8.78 3.32
C LEU A 62 2.62 -8.05 3.25
N HIS A 63 3.03 -7.43 4.37
CA HIS A 63 4.38 -6.88 4.50
C HIS A 63 5.34 -8.04 4.80
N VAL A 64 5.95 -8.58 3.76
CA VAL A 64 6.65 -9.87 3.82
C VAL A 64 7.84 -9.89 4.77
N GLU A 65 8.55 -8.77 4.94
CA GLU A 65 9.66 -8.66 5.91
C GLU A 65 9.19 -8.70 7.37
N ARG A 66 7.88 -8.56 7.63
CA ARG A 66 7.28 -8.62 8.97
C ARG A 66 6.59 -9.94 9.25
N LEU A 67 6.57 -10.86 8.29
CA LEU A 67 5.89 -12.14 8.44
C LEU A 67 6.85 -13.18 9.01
N GLY A 68 6.58 -13.61 10.24
CA GLY A 68 7.42 -14.60 10.95
C GLY A 68 7.41 -15.97 10.26
N GLY A 69 8.59 -16.57 10.11
CA GLY A 69 8.75 -17.91 9.55
C GLY A 69 8.64 -18.04 8.05
N LEU A 70 8.37 -16.95 7.31
CA LEU A 70 8.34 -16.96 5.85
C LEU A 70 9.75 -16.87 5.27
N SER A 71 10.10 -17.80 4.38
CA SER A 71 11.29 -17.65 3.53
C SER A 71 11.08 -16.54 2.51
N GLN A 72 12.08 -15.66 2.33
CA GLN A 72 11.99 -14.49 1.42
C GLN A 72 12.66 -14.83 0.07
N ASP A 73 12.15 -15.88 -0.55
CA ASP A 73 12.60 -16.47 -1.81
C ASP A 73 11.41 -16.91 -2.68
N SER A 74 11.69 -17.69 -3.75
CA SER A 74 10.66 -18.24 -4.65
C SER A 74 9.67 -19.14 -3.92
N GLU A 75 10.15 -20.01 -3.00
CA GLU A 75 9.30 -20.95 -2.28
C GLU A 75 8.34 -20.24 -1.33
N GLY A 76 8.84 -19.21 -0.62
CA GLY A 76 7.99 -18.36 0.22
C GLY A 76 6.92 -17.61 -0.58
N MET A 77 7.24 -17.09 -1.77
CA MET A 77 6.25 -16.42 -2.63
C MET A 77 5.24 -17.42 -3.19
N ALA A 78 5.67 -18.61 -3.63
CA ALA A 78 4.77 -19.67 -4.07
C ALA A 78 3.83 -20.13 -2.94
N PHE A 79 4.34 -20.27 -1.70
CA PHE A 79 3.52 -20.57 -0.52
C PHE A 79 2.46 -19.48 -0.28
N LEU A 80 2.82 -18.21 -0.36
CA LEU A 80 1.84 -17.11 -0.23
C LEU A 80 0.76 -17.21 -1.31
N ALA A 81 1.14 -17.40 -2.56
CA ALA A 81 0.21 -17.43 -3.69
C ALA A 81 -0.73 -18.65 -3.65
N THR A 82 -0.24 -19.81 -3.24
CA THR A 82 -1.01 -21.06 -3.31
C THR A 82 -1.77 -21.39 -2.02
N CYS A 83 -1.16 -21.17 -0.85
CA CYS A 83 -1.70 -21.57 0.45
C CYS A 83 -2.39 -20.41 1.16
N VAL A 84 -1.76 -19.26 1.28
CA VAL A 84 -2.29 -18.10 2.01
C VAL A 84 -3.27 -17.29 1.16
N LYS A 85 -2.93 -17.09 -0.10
CA LYS A 85 -3.73 -16.40 -1.13
C LYS A 85 -4.09 -14.95 -0.77
N PRO A 86 -3.12 -14.09 -0.35
CA PRO A 86 -3.39 -12.66 -0.27
C PRO A 86 -3.65 -12.09 -1.68
N ASP A 87 -4.09 -10.85 -1.78
CA ASP A 87 -4.18 -10.16 -3.07
C ASP A 87 -2.81 -9.68 -3.55
N GLY A 88 -1.90 -9.41 -2.63
CA GLY A 88 -0.55 -8.98 -2.97
C GLY A 88 0.38 -8.89 -1.77
N ILE A 89 1.56 -8.32 -2.04
CA ILE A 89 2.60 -8.07 -1.03
C ILE A 89 3.03 -6.61 -0.99
N VAL A 90 3.58 -6.20 0.15
CA VAL A 90 4.36 -4.97 0.32
C VAL A 90 5.78 -5.37 0.68
N THR A 91 6.77 -4.79 0.00
CA THR A 91 8.19 -5.07 0.26
C THR A 91 9.07 -3.89 -0.18
N THR A 92 10.25 -3.76 0.44
CA THR A 92 11.31 -2.84 0.00
C THR A 92 12.25 -3.46 -1.02
N ARG A 93 12.19 -4.79 -1.23
CA ARG A 93 13.18 -5.57 -1.97
C ARG A 93 12.76 -5.83 -3.40
N ASN A 94 13.56 -5.36 -4.37
CA ASN A 94 13.33 -5.56 -5.80
C ASN A 94 13.14 -7.03 -6.19
N GLN A 95 13.95 -7.91 -5.60
CA GLN A 95 13.86 -9.35 -5.88
C GLN A 95 12.49 -9.92 -5.53
N LEU A 96 11.92 -9.53 -4.37
CA LEU A 96 10.61 -10.02 -3.93
C LEU A 96 9.47 -9.48 -4.79
N ILE A 97 9.58 -8.23 -5.31
CA ILE A 97 8.63 -7.70 -6.30
C ILE A 97 8.62 -8.62 -7.54
N LYS A 98 9.80 -8.95 -8.08
CA LYS A 98 9.92 -9.80 -9.27
C LYS A 98 9.37 -11.21 -9.03
N LEU A 99 9.65 -11.81 -7.87
CA LEU A 99 9.16 -13.14 -7.52
C LEU A 99 7.63 -13.13 -7.33
N ALA A 100 7.08 -12.17 -6.58
CA ALA A 100 5.64 -12.06 -6.37
C ALA A 100 4.85 -11.88 -7.67
N LYS A 101 5.38 -11.09 -8.61
CA LYS A 101 4.78 -10.93 -9.95
C LYS A 101 4.74 -12.24 -10.73
N LYS A 102 5.77 -13.09 -10.64
CA LYS A 102 5.77 -14.43 -11.27
C LYS A 102 4.67 -15.33 -10.71
N GLU A 103 4.36 -15.18 -9.42
CA GLU A 103 3.28 -15.91 -8.75
C GLU A 103 1.90 -15.26 -8.94
N GLY A 104 1.78 -14.19 -9.74
CA GLY A 104 0.52 -13.51 -10.01
C GLY A 104 -0.02 -12.65 -8.83
N LEU A 105 0.83 -12.36 -7.84
CA LEU A 105 0.50 -11.47 -6.74
C LEU A 105 0.66 -10.01 -7.15
N LEU A 106 -0.25 -9.13 -6.70
CA LEU A 106 -0.05 -7.69 -6.80
C LEU A 106 1.11 -7.24 -5.90
N THR A 107 1.77 -6.16 -6.30
CA THR A 107 2.97 -5.69 -5.62
C THR A 107 2.87 -4.21 -5.28
N ILE A 108 3.15 -3.88 -4.03
CA ILE A 108 3.39 -2.51 -3.56
C ILE A 108 4.86 -2.42 -3.17
N GLN A 109 5.61 -1.60 -3.90
CA GLN A 109 7.02 -1.38 -3.55
C GLN A 109 7.13 -0.22 -2.57
N ARG A 110 7.64 -0.48 -1.39
CA ARG A 110 7.88 0.55 -0.37
C ARG A 110 9.22 1.22 -0.59
N VAL A 111 9.20 2.55 -0.59
CA VAL A 111 10.39 3.39 -0.71
C VAL A 111 10.49 4.31 0.50
N PHE A 112 11.63 4.27 1.19
CA PHE A 112 11.92 5.19 2.27
C PHE A 112 12.75 6.37 1.77
N LEU A 113 12.30 7.58 2.06
CA LEU A 113 12.97 8.82 1.69
C LEU A 113 13.60 9.44 2.94
N PHE A 114 14.91 9.52 2.98
CA PHE A 114 15.66 10.13 4.09
C PHE A 114 16.77 11.09 3.61
N ASP A 115 17.16 11.02 2.34
CA ASP A 115 18.09 11.90 1.68
C ASP A 115 17.87 11.91 0.15
N SER A 116 18.62 12.73 -0.57
CA SER A 116 18.52 12.85 -2.04
C SER A 116 18.94 11.59 -2.79
N ASP A 117 19.83 10.77 -2.22
CA ASP A 117 20.27 9.53 -2.87
C ASP A 117 19.22 8.43 -2.72
N SER A 118 18.49 8.41 -1.60
CA SER A 118 17.32 7.51 -1.43
C SER A 118 16.20 7.82 -2.42
N VAL A 119 15.99 9.10 -2.77
CA VAL A 119 15.01 9.49 -3.81
C VAL A 119 15.42 8.93 -5.17
N LYS A 120 16.67 9.16 -5.59
CA LYS A 120 17.18 8.68 -6.89
C LYS A 120 17.19 7.16 -7.00
N SER A 121 17.69 6.49 -5.94
CA SER A 121 17.74 5.01 -5.91
C SER A 121 16.33 4.40 -5.88
N GLY A 122 15.40 5.02 -5.18
CA GLY A 122 13.99 4.63 -5.18
C GLY A 122 13.36 4.73 -6.55
N LEU A 123 13.52 5.84 -7.27
CA LEU A 123 13.03 6.02 -8.64
C LEU A 123 13.62 4.97 -9.58
N LYS A 124 14.94 4.77 -9.56
CA LYS A 124 15.60 3.73 -10.34
C LYS A 124 15.02 2.33 -10.04
N SER A 125 14.84 2.03 -8.75
CA SER A 125 14.31 0.76 -8.29
C SER A 125 12.90 0.49 -8.83
N VAL A 126 11.99 1.45 -8.75
CA VAL A 126 10.61 1.29 -9.24
C VAL A 126 10.55 1.22 -10.77
N GLN A 127 11.44 1.91 -11.48
CA GLN A 127 11.58 1.80 -12.95
C GLN A 127 12.02 0.40 -13.36
N GLU A 128 12.90 -0.24 -12.59
CA GLU A 128 13.39 -1.60 -12.87
C GLU A 128 12.35 -2.69 -12.56
N THR A 129 11.57 -2.52 -11.52
CA THR A 129 10.65 -3.56 -11.02
C THR A 129 9.22 -3.41 -11.54
N GLN A 130 8.81 -2.18 -11.89
CA GLN A 130 7.47 -1.86 -12.37
C GLN A 130 6.37 -2.43 -11.45
N PRO A 131 6.33 -2.06 -10.13
CA PRO A 131 5.32 -2.57 -9.21
C PRO A 131 3.93 -2.05 -9.60
N ASN A 132 2.85 -2.66 -9.05
CA ASN A 132 1.48 -2.19 -9.28
C ASN A 132 1.19 -0.87 -8.55
N ALA A 133 1.90 -0.60 -7.45
CA ALA A 133 1.89 0.70 -6.76
C ALA A 133 3.21 0.93 -6.02
N ILE A 134 3.51 2.21 -5.73
CA ILE A 134 4.64 2.65 -4.91
C ILE A 134 4.10 3.15 -3.58
N GLU A 135 4.67 2.71 -2.46
CA GLU A 135 4.38 3.33 -1.17
C GLU A 135 5.57 4.18 -0.73
N ILE A 136 5.39 5.50 -0.74
CA ILE A 136 6.41 6.47 -0.29
C ILE A 136 6.28 6.68 1.21
N MET A 137 7.38 6.57 1.92
CA MET A 137 7.49 6.82 3.37
C MET A 137 8.65 7.75 3.68
N PRO A 138 8.47 8.76 4.56
CA PRO A 138 7.21 9.13 5.20
C PRO A 138 6.27 9.93 4.27
N ALA A 139 4.96 9.87 4.55
CA ALA A 139 3.92 10.61 3.80
C ALA A 139 4.03 12.14 3.95
N LEU A 140 4.83 12.61 4.89
CA LEU A 140 4.97 14.04 5.28
C LEU A 140 5.94 14.83 4.39
N LEU A 141 6.23 14.33 3.20
CA LEU A 141 7.11 14.95 2.21
C LEU A 141 6.34 15.16 0.89
N PRO A 142 5.37 16.08 0.86
CA PRO A 142 4.48 16.29 -0.29
C PRO A 142 5.22 16.66 -1.57
N GLU A 143 6.34 17.40 -1.47
CA GLU A 143 7.19 17.74 -2.60
C GLU A 143 7.77 16.51 -3.30
N TYR A 144 8.16 15.48 -2.56
CA TYR A 144 8.70 14.25 -3.15
C TYR A 144 7.60 13.35 -3.73
N ILE A 145 6.36 13.42 -3.23
CA ILE A 145 5.21 12.79 -3.89
C ILE A 145 5.03 13.37 -5.29
N ARG A 146 5.14 14.72 -5.44
CA ARG A 146 5.08 15.40 -6.75
C ARG A 146 6.24 14.99 -7.66
N VAL A 147 7.47 14.90 -7.13
CA VAL A 147 8.64 14.42 -7.90
C VAL A 147 8.38 13.02 -8.46
N TYR A 148 7.97 12.07 -7.61
CA TYR A 148 7.65 10.72 -8.10
C TYR A 148 6.50 10.73 -9.10
N ARG A 149 5.48 11.59 -8.92
CA ARG A 149 4.34 11.68 -9.84
C ARG A 149 4.76 12.17 -11.23
N GLN A 150 5.78 13.02 -11.33
CA GLN A 150 6.35 13.49 -12.60
C GLN A 150 7.22 12.43 -13.28
N GLU A 151 7.94 11.62 -12.51
CA GLU A 151 8.91 10.64 -13.00
C GLU A 151 8.31 9.26 -13.33
N THR A 152 7.07 8.97 -12.90
CA THR A 152 6.42 7.68 -13.14
C THR A 152 4.91 7.77 -13.21
N ASN A 153 4.31 6.90 -14.02
CA ASN A 153 2.85 6.71 -14.08
C ASN A 153 2.34 5.67 -13.05
N ILE A 154 3.23 5.05 -12.28
CA ILE A 154 2.85 4.05 -11.28
C ILE A 154 2.09 4.74 -10.15
N PRO A 155 0.93 4.21 -9.70
CA PRO A 155 0.16 4.79 -8.63
C PRO A 155 0.96 4.95 -7.34
N ILE A 156 0.86 6.13 -6.70
CA ILE A 156 1.58 6.46 -5.47
C ILE A 156 0.65 6.37 -4.28
N ILE A 157 1.08 5.65 -3.26
CA ILE A 157 0.48 5.59 -1.93
C ILE A 157 1.41 6.37 -0.99
N ALA A 158 0.88 7.31 -0.23
CA ALA A 158 1.65 8.01 0.79
C ALA A 158 1.47 7.33 2.14
N GLY A 159 2.56 6.84 2.76
CA GLY A 159 2.51 6.07 3.98
C GLY A 159 3.42 6.57 5.09
N GLY A 160 3.10 6.19 6.33
CA GLY A 160 3.89 6.48 7.52
C GLY A 160 3.72 7.88 8.09
N LEU A 161 3.70 7.95 9.41
CA LEU A 161 3.64 9.15 10.24
C LEU A 161 2.37 10.01 10.09
N ILE A 162 1.34 9.56 9.40
CA ILE A 162 0.06 10.26 9.24
C ILE A 162 -0.72 10.18 10.58
N GLN A 163 -1.07 11.35 11.12
CA GLN A 163 -1.78 11.50 12.39
C GLN A 163 -2.99 12.43 12.30
N THR A 164 -3.10 13.25 11.25
CA THR A 164 -4.16 14.25 11.09
C THR A 164 -4.81 14.20 9.70
N ARG A 165 -6.01 14.81 9.60
CA ARG A 165 -6.75 14.96 8.34
C ARG A 165 -6.02 15.85 7.34
N GLU A 166 -5.37 16.89 7.85
CA GLU A 166 -4.60 17.83 7.04
C GLU A 166 -3.46 17.13 6.30
N GLN A 167 -2.75 16.22 7.00
CA GLN A 167 -1.69 15.41 6.40
C GLN A 167 -2.22 14.46 5.32
N ILE A 168 -3.42 13.87 5.52
CA ILE A 168 -4.10 13.06 4.49
C ILE A 168 -4.39 13.93 3.26
N LYS A 169 -5.02 15.10 3.48
CA LYS A 169 -5.38 16.02 2.41
C LYS A 169 -4.15 16.47 1.62
N GLU A 170 -3.09 16.87 2.29
CA GLU A 170 -1.85 17.32 1.66
C GLU A 170 -1.20 16.22 0.80
N ALA A 171 -1.13 14.98 1.30
CA ALA A 171 -0.60 13.86 0.55
C ALA A 171 -1.42 13.57 -0.73
N LEU A 172 -2.75 13.57 -0.63
CA LEU A 172 -3.66 13.35 -1.77
C LEU A 172 -3.58 14.49 -2.79
N GLN A 173 -3.53 15.75 -2.34
CA GLN A 173 -3.37 16.92 -3.22
C GLN A 173 -2.01 16.95 -3.92
N SER A 174 -1.01 16.29 -3.36
CA SER A 174 0.32 16.16 -3.97
C SER A 174 0.41 15.04 -5.02
N GLY A 175 -0.67 14.30 -5.26
CA GLY A 175 -0.76 13.30 -6.31
C GLY A 175 -0.76 11.85 -5.84
N ALA A 176 -0.78 11.60 -4.53
CA ALA A 176 -1.02 10.25 -4.03
C ALA A 176 -2.46 9.81 -4.35
N VAL A 177 -2.64 8.57 -4.82
CA VAL A 177 -3.97 8.00 -5.07
C VAL A 177 -4.66 7.53 -3.79
N ALA A 178 -3.87 7.21 -2.77
CA ALA A 178 -4.33 6.77 -1.46
C ALA A 178 -3.27 7.07 -0.39
N VAL A 179 -3.69 7.02 0.87
CA VAL A 179 -2.80 7.08 2.04
C VAL A 179 -2.81 5.76 2.80
N SER A 180 -1.68 5.41 3.43
CA SER A 180 -1.51 4.20 4.25
C SER A 180 -1.10 4.58 5.67
N MET A 181 -1.92 4.21 6.67
CA MET A 181 -1.66 4.61 8.05
C MET A 181 -2.07 3.56 9.08
N GLY A 182 -1.39 3.60 10.24
CA GLY A 182 -1.71 2.79 11.43
C GLY A 182 -2.65 3.48 12.43
N THR A 183 -2.92 4.77 12.27
CA THR A 183 -3.80 5.58 13.14
C THR A 183 -5.24 5.16 12.90
N HIS A 184 -5.72 4.19 13.67
CA HIS A 184 -7.00 3.52 13.42
C HIS A 184 -8.23 4.41 13.67
N GLU A 185 -8.07 5.50 14.37
CA GLU A 185 -9.11 6.51 14.60
C GLU A 185 -9.52 7.15 13.26
N LEU A 186 -8.56 7.34 12.36
CA LEU A 186 -8.77 7.94 11.04
C LEU A 186 -9.37 6.97 10.00
N TRP A 187 -9.38 5.65 10.25
CA TRP A 187 -9.92 4.67 9.29
C TRP A 187 -11.43 4.76 9.09
N ARG A 188 -12.15 5.43 10.01
CA ARG A 188 -13.60 5.59 9.95
C ARG A 188 -14.02 6.85 9.21
N GLU A 189 -13.08 7.68 8.82
CA GLU A 189 -13.36 8.96 8.21
C GLU A 189 -13.69 8.80 6.73
N SER A 190 -14.70 9.55 6.29
CA SER A 190 -15.01 9.67 4.86
C SER A 190 -14.04 10.66 4.22
N ILE A 191 -13.14 10.17 3.37
CA ILE A 191 -12.17 11.04 2.68
C ILE A 191 -12.87 11.92 1.61
N GLY A 192 -14.08 11.59 1.17
CA GLY A 192 -14.89 12.45 0.32
C GLY A 192 -15.16 13.83 0.92
N GLU A 193 -15.24 13.93 2.25
CA GLU A 193 -15.36 15.21 2.97
C GLU A 193 -14.03 15.98 3.07
N VAL A 194 -12.90 15.30 2.85
CA VAL A 194 -11.55 15.89 2.93
C VAL A 194 -11.15 16.59 1.63
N LEU A 195 -11.68 16.13 0.51
CA LEU A 195 -11.49 16.73 -0.81
C LEU A 195 -12.86 17.00 -1.41
N PRO A 196 -13.32 18.29 -1.51
CA PRO A 196 -14.52 18.62 -2.25
C PRO A 196 -14.38 18.16 -3.70
N ASP A 197 -15.46 17.63 -4.26
CA ASP A 197 -15.55 17.26 -5.67
C ASP A 197 -15.10 18.44 -6.53
N GLY A 198 -14.02 18.30 -7.28
CA GLY A 198 -13.56 19.34 -8.20
C GLY A 198 -12.11 19.80 -8.07
N ALA A 199 -11.20 19.01 -7.49
CA ALA A 199 -9.78 19.28 -7.71
C ALA A 199 -9.45 18.95 -9.18
N PRO A 200 -8.98 19.91 -10.01
CA PRO A 200 -8.84 19.73 -11.44
C PRO A 200 -7.83 18.62 -11.73
N GLY A 201 -8.29 17.60 -12.43
CA GLY A 201 -7.42 16.80 -13.27
C GLY A 201 -6.79 17.80 -14.26
N GLY A 202 -5.43 17.88 -14.24
CA GLY A 202 -4.70 18.83 -15.04
C GLY A 202 -5.23 18.89 -16.47
N GLU A 203 -5.64 20.05 -16.88
CA GLU A 203 -5.88 20.36 -18.27
C GLU A 203 -4.54 20.33 -19.00
N GLU A 204 -4.57 19.62 -20.10
CA GLU A 204 -3.55 19.61 -21.16
C GLU A 204 -3.30 21.03 -21.68
N SER A 205 -2.07 21.38 -21.84
CA SER A 205 -1.61 22.30 -22.89
C SER A 205 -0.15 22.04 -23.21
#